data_7d6345cd6e96cb17b642f9d71862b188
#
_entry.id   7d6345cd6e96cb17b642f9d71862b188
#
_cell.length_a   1.000
_cell.length_b   1.000
_cell.length_c   1.000
_cell.angle_alpha   90.00
_cell.angle_beta   90.00
_cell.angle_gamma   90.00
#
_symmetry.space_group_name_H-M   'P 1'
#
loop_
_entity.id
_entity.type
_entity.pdbx_description
1 polymer ?
#
loop_
_entity_poly.entity_id
_entity_poly.type
_entity_poly.pdbx_seq_one_letter_code
_entity_poly.pdbx_strand_id
1 'polypeptide(L)'
;SICFIDDKIPVSQYEYFNDTDIINGSVLSFLLKNEETDWSDTVVKEMCRRLLCEPDKWSISAFTSPQFYNNYTKSTVYAPEVIIYDWDYNTGAASDESEQCLLDILKTSYTMIFIFSEQDNIREIEDVVKKNEFVKFKDRLCVIDKSTPGSIDLIFNGIQEKEQNNFTFRYGHKIIYNSNQAI
;
A
#
# COMPACT_ATOMS: atom_id res chain seq x y z
N SER A 1 -5.98 -9.20 2.34
CA SER A 1 -4.88 -8.94 1.39
C SER A 1 -4.27 -7.57 1.64
N ILE A 2 -2.94 -7.47 1.49
CA ILE A 2 -2.18 -6.24 1.69
C ILE A 2 -1.40 -5.95 0.40
N CYS A 3 -1.45 -4.72 -0.07
CA CYS A 3 -0.70 -4.25 -1.22
C CYS A 3 0.24 -3.11 -0.82
N PHE A 4 1.50 -3.22 -1.21
CA PHE A 4 2.44 -2.12 -1.14
C PHE A 4 2.41 -1.32 -2.44
N ILE A 5 2.50 -0.01 -2.35
CA ILE A 5 2.82 0.88 -3.47
C ILE A 5 4.04 1.68 -3.01
N ASP A 6 5.24 1.25 -3.43
CA ASP A 6 6.51 1.75 -2.89
C ASP A 6 7.66 1.47 -3.88
N ASP A 7 8.40 2.50 -4.30
CA ASP A 7 9.50 2.41 -5.26
C ASP A 7 10.80 1.84 -4.65
N LYS A 8 10.83 1.64 -3.32
CA LYS A 8 11.98 1.06 -2.62
C LYS A 8 11.99 -0.48 -2.66
N ILE A 9 10.94 -1.11 -3.23
CA ILE A 9 10.95 -2.57 -3.47
C ILE A 9 11.92 -2.86 -4.62
N PRO A 10 13.00 -3.63 -4.38
CA PRO A 10 14.17 -3.66 -5.26
C PRO A 10 14.03 -4.63 -6.44
N VAL A 11 12.91 -4.64 -7.17
CA VAL A 11 12.69 -5.52 -8.34
C VAL A 11 13.53 -5.12 -9.55
N SER A 12 13.82 -3.83 -9.71
CA SER A 12 14.63 -3.30 -10.82
C SER A 12 16.08 -3.79 -10.82
N GLN A 13 16.54 -4.40 -9.72
CA GLN A 13 17.86 -5.04 -9.66
C GLN A 13 17.93 -6.35 -10.46
N TYR A 14 16.80 -6.85 -10.95
CA TYR A 14 16.70 -8.15 -11.63
C TYR A 14 16.03 -8.01 -12.99
N GLU A 15 16.75 -8.27 -14.07
CA GLU A 15 16.29 -8.13 -15.46
C GLU A 15 15.06 -9.01 -15.82
N TYR A 16 14.82 -10.07 -15.07
CA TYR A 16 13.70 -10.99 -15.33
C TYR A 16 12.41 -10.61 -14.60
N PHE A 17 12.43 -9.57 -13.78
CA PHE A 17 11.20 -8.97 -13.25
C PHE A 17 10.87 -7.71 -14.04
N ASN A 18 9.60 -7.56 -14.38
CA ASN A 18 9.10 -6.36 -15.00
C ASN A 18 8.48 -5.49 -13.91
N ASP A 19 9.04 -4.31 -13.67
CA ASP A 19 8.58 -3.34 -12.67
C ASP A 19 7.17 -2.81 -12.93
N THR A 20 6.64 -3.01 -14.13
CA THR A 20 5.25 -2.66 -14.47
C THR A 20 4.22 -3.69 -14.01
N ASP A 21 4.66 -4.89 -13.64
CA ASP A 21 3.78 -5.99 -13.26
C ASP A 21 3.52 -5.99 -11.75
N ILE A 22 2.47 -6.74 -11.36
CA ILE A 22 2.20 -6.99 -9.95
C ILE A 22 3.28 -7.89 -9.35
N ILE A 23 3.90 -7.41 -8.28
CA ILE A 23 4.88 -8.15 -7.51
C ILE A 23 4.13 -8.97 -6.46
N ASN A 24 4.07 -10.27 -6.64
CA ASN A 24 3.37 -11.16 -5.70
C ASN A 24 4.26 -11.60 -4.52
N GLY A 25 3.66 -12.28 -3.54
CA GLY A 25 4.36 -12.74 -2.34
C GLY A 25 5.52 -13.70 -2.62
N SER A 26 5.50 -14.45 -3.73
CA SER A 26 6.62 -15.34 -4.11
C SER A 26 7.84 -14.55 -4.55
N VAL A 27 7.63 -13.47 -5.33
CA VAL A 27 8.69 -12.54 -5.74
C VAL A 27 9.25 -11.81 -4.51
N LEU A 28 8.39 -11.27 -3.65
CA LEU A 28 8.83 -10.63 -2.39
C LEU A 28 9.63 -11.59 -1.50
N SER A 29 9.19 -12.86 -1.41
CA SER A 29 9.92 -13.89 -0.66
C SER A 29 11.30 -14.18 -1.26
N PHE A 30 11.42 -14.18 -2.59
CA PHE A 30 12.71 -14.31 -3.26
C PHE A 30 13.62 -13.14 -2.93
N LEU A 31 13.14 -11.89 -3.08
CA LEU A 31 13.91 -10.67 -2.80
C LEU A 31 14.43 -10.64 -1.35
N LEU A 32 13.60 -11.10 -0.40
CA LEU A 32 13.98 -11.13 1.01
C LEU A 32 15.02 -12.20 1.35
N LYS A 33 15.03 -13.33 0.64
CA LYS A 33 15.94 -14.46 0.89
C LYS A 33 17.27 -14.32 0.17
N ASN A 34 17.30 -13.54 -0.91
CA ASN A 34 18.51 -13.35 -1.68
C ASN A 34 19.40 -12.30 -1.00
N GLU A 35 20.57 -12.73 -0.52
CA GLU A 35 21.56 -11.89 0.17
C GLU A 35 22.15 -10.78 -0.72
N GLU A 36 22.10 -10.97 -2.05
CA GLU A 36 22.57 -9.99 -3.02
C GLU A 36 21.56 -8.86 -3.26
N THR A 37 20.32 -9.00 -2.77
CA THR A 37 19.29 -7.96 -2.92
C THR A 37 19.58 -6.77 -2.01
N ASP A 38 19.82 -5.62 -2.60
CA ASP A 38 20.04 -4.37 -1.87
C ASP A 38 18.70 -3.68 -1.57
N TRP A 39 18.27 -3.73 -0.32
CA TRP A 39 17.10 -3.03 0.17
C TRP A 39 17.50 -1.65 0.68
N SER A 40 17.18 -0.61 -0.05
CA SER A 40 17.42 0.79 0.37
C SER A 40 16.54 1.20 1.57
N ASP A 41 15.31 0.66 1.66
CA ASP A 41 14.39 0.89 2.79
C ASP A 41 14.32 -0.36 3.70
N THR A 42 14.99 -0.28 4.86
CA THR A 42 15.03 -1.36 5.83
C THR A 42 13.71 -1.55 6.57
N VAL A 43 12.88 -0.51 6.67
CA VAL A 43 11.57 -0.56 7.34
C VAL A 43 10.57 -1.31 6.47
N VAL A 44 10.54 -1.01 5.17
CA VAL A 44 9.73 -1.74 4.18
C VAL A 44 10.17 -3.20 4.08
N LYS A 45 11.49 -3.47 4.06
CA LYS A 45 12.03 -4.83 4.13
C LYS A 45 11.51 -5.60 5.33
N GLU A 46 11.59 -5.02 6.52
CA GLU A 46 11.15 -5.65 7.76
C GLU A 46 9.64 -5.89 7.77
N MET A 47 8.85 -4.95 7.25
CA MET A 47 7.42 -5.12 7.14
C MET A 47 7.05 -6.28 6.20
N CYS A 48 7.66 -6.35 5.01
CA CYS A 48 7.48 -7.47 4.08
C CYS A 48 7.85 -8.80 4.74
N ARG A 49 8.97 -8.82 5.49
CA ARG A 49 9.42 -10.02 6.21
C ARG A 49 8.39 -10.48 7.24
N ARG A 50 7.87 -9.58 8.06
CA ARG A 50 6.86 -9.91 9.09
C ARG A 50 5.57 -10.46 8.47
N LEU A 51 5.08 -9.84 7.41
CA LEU A 51 3.87 -10.28 6.73
C LEU A 51 4.04 -11.65 6.08
N LEU A 52 5.19 -11.92 5.46
CA LEU A 52 5.48 -13.22 4.84
C LEU A 52 5.75 -14.34 5.85
N CYS A 53 5.99 -14.03 7.12
CA CYS A 53 6.03 -15.03 8.19
C CYS A 53 4.64 -15.56 8.57
N GLU A 54 3.55 -14.89 8.17
CA GLU A 54 2.17 -15.31 8.44
C GLU A 54 1.40 -15.52 7.11
N PRO A 55 1.82 -16.46 6.23
CA PRO A 55 1.27 -16.61 4.87
C PRO A 55 -0.20 -17.04 4.86
N ASP A 56 -0.66 -17.72 5.89
CA ASP A 56 -2.07 -18.14 6.03
C ASP A 56 -2.99 -16.97 6.38
N LYS A 57 -2.42 -15.89 6.93
CA LYS A 57 -3.16 -14.70 7.33
C LYS A 57 -3.16 -13.61 6.26
N TRP A 58 -2.03 -13.45 5.55
CA TRP A 58 -1.83 -12.34 4.64
C TRP A 58 -1.49 -12.80 3.22
N SER A 59 -2.30 -12.37 2.25
CA SER A 59 -1.90 -12.36 0.85
C SER A 59 -1.27 -11.01 0.53
N ILE A 60 -0.03 -11.03 0.02
CA ILE A 60 0.78 -9.83 -0.19
C ILE A 60 1.05 -9.63 -1.67
N SER A 61 0.96 -8.39 -2.10
CA SER A 61 1.37 -7.93 -3.42
C SER A 61 2.01 -6.55 -3.32
N ALA A 62 2.66 -6.12 -4.39
CA ALA A 62 3.26 -4.80 -4.44
C ALA A 62 3.28 -4.24 -5.87
N PHE A 63 3.44 -2.93 -5.97
CA PHE A 63 3.74 -2.17 -7.17
C PHE A 63 4.81 -1.14 -6.84
N THR A 64 5.70 -0.87 -7.79
CA THR A 64 6.78 0.10 -7.60
C THR A 64 6.34 1.54 -7.85
N SER A 65 5.12 1.77 -8.32
CA SER A 65 4.56 3.11 -8.45
C SER A 65 3.04 3.13 -8.42
N PRO A 66 2.42 4.28 -8.06
CA PRO A 66 0.98 4.50 -8.17
C PRO A 66 0.44 4.29 -9.58
N GLN A 67 1.22 4.65 -10.58
CA GLN A 67 0.82 4.53 -11.98
C GLN A 67 0.68 3.07 -12.40
N PHE A 68 1.60 2.19 -11.98
CA PHE A 68 1.52 0.76 -12.26
C PHE A 68 0.33 0.13 -11.58
N TYR A 69 0.07 0.47 -10.32
CA TYR A 69 -1.16 0.08 -9.61
C TYR A 69 -2.41 0.49 -10.38
N ASN A 70 -2.53 1.76 -10.78
CA ASN A 70 -3.68 2.27 -11.51
C ASN A 70 -3.86 1.59 -12.88
N ASN A 71 -2.79 1.33 -13.61
CA ASN A 71 -2.86 0.64 -14.90
C ASN A 71 -3.34 -0.81 -14.73
N TYR A 72 -2.85 -1.48 -13.70
CA TYR A 72 -3.25 -2.84 -13.38
C TYR A 72 -4.74 -2.92 -13.01
N THR A 73 -5.21 -2.03 -12.14
CA THR A 73 -6.61 -2.01 -11.67
C THR A 73 -7.62 -1.59 -12.73
N LYS A 74 -7.20 -0.88 -13.79
CA LYS A 74 -8.05 -0.59 -14.97
C LYS A 74 -8.32 -1.83 -15.82
N SER A 75 -7.42 -2.79 -15.81
CA SER A 75 -7.50 -4.00 -16.65
C SER A 75 -7.92 -5.24 -15.89
N THR A 76 -7.90 -5.21 -14.57
CA THR A 76 -8.19 -6.36 -13.71
C THR A 76 -9.07 -5.96 -12.52
N VAL A 77 -9.85 -6.92 -12.04
CA VAL A 77 -10.59 -6.74 -10.79
C VAL A 77 -9.64 -7.03 -9.63
N TYR A 78 -9.03 -5.97 -9.11
CA TYR A 78 -8.09 -6.06 -8.00
C TYR A 78 -8.42 -4.98 -6.96
N ALA A 79 -8.76 -5.40 -5.76
CA ALA A 79 -9.10 -4.52 -4.65
C ALA A 79 -8.51 -5.09 -3.34
N PRO A 80 -7.28 -4.71 -2.97
CA PRO A 80 -6.69 -5.13 -1.71
C PRO A 80 -7.46 -4.53 -0.54
N GLU A 81 -7.50 -5.25 0.59
CA GLU A 81 -8.14 -4.75 1.82
C GLU A 81 -7.36 -3.60 2.43
N VAL A 82 -6.05 -3.66 2.32
CA VAL A 82 -5.12 -2.66 2.85
C VAL A 82 -4.11 -2.28 1.78
N ILE A 83 -3.84 -0.98 1.65
CA ILE A 83 -2.72 -0.45 0.90
C ILE A 83 -1.76 0.24 1.87
N ILE A 84 -0.49 -0.10 1.77
CA ILE A 84 0.62 0.63 2.37
C ILE A 84 1.24 1.46 1.25
N TYR A 85 1.09 2.77 1.35
CA TYR A 85 1.32 3.73 0.29
C TYR A 85 2.51 4.62 0.63
N ASP A 86 3.60 4.52 -0.12
CA ASP A 86 4.66 5.52 -0.02
C ASP A 86 4.23 6.82 -0.71
N TRP A 87 4.64 7.95 -0.15
CA TRP A 87 4.31 9.27 -0.73
C TRP A 87 5.39 9.79 -1.66
N ASP A 88 6.64 9.44 -1.36
CA ASP A 88 7.80 9.96 -2.09
C ASP A 88 8.24 9.01 -3.21
N TYR A 89 7.87 9.36 -4.42
CA TYR A 89 8.37 8.72 -5.63
C TYR A 89 9.38 9.67 -6.28
N ASN A 90 10.64 9.32 -6.38
CA ASN A 90 11.79 10.11 -6.85
C ASN A 90 11.67 10.76 -8.26
N THR A 91 10.48 11.07 -8.74
CA THR A 91 10.21 11.56 -10.10
C THR A 91 10.07 13.07 -10.23
N GLY A 92 10.28 13.85 -9.14
CA GLY A 92 10.26 15.32 -9.17
C GLY A 92 8.93 16.02 -9.49
N ALA A 93 7.93 15.25 -9.96
CA ALA A 93 6.55 15.71 -10.19
C ALA A 93 5.55 14.97 -9.27
N ALA A 94 6.07 14.35 -8.24
CA ALA A 94 5.45 13.25 -7.51
C ALA A 94 4.21 13.61 -6.68
N SER A 95 4.10 14.81 -6.12
CA SER A 95 3.01 15.11 -5.19
C SER A 95 1.62 15.10 -5.84
N ASP A 96 1.49 15.69 -7.02
CA ASP A 96 0.19 15.79 -7.70
C ASP A 96 -0.30 14.43 -8.23
N GLU A 97 0.63 13.61 -8.78
CA GLU A 97 0.28 12.26 -9.26
C GLU A 97 -0.04 11.32 -8.11
N SER A 98 0.71 11.40 -7.02
CA SER A 98 0.48 10.61 -5.81
C SER A 98 -0.84 10.99 -5.15
N GLU A 99 -1.15 12.29 -5.04
CA GLU A 99 -2.41 12.81 -4.52
C GLU A 99 -3.59 12.34 -5.36
N GLN A 100 -3.51 12.46 -6.69
CA GLN A 100 -4.57 12.04 -7.59
C GLN A 100 -4.80 10.52 -7.54
N CYS A 101 -3.74 9.73 -7.55
CA CYS A 101 -3.84 8.27 -7.43
C CYS A 101 -4.48 7.86 -6.11
N LEU A 102 -4.04 8.44 -5.01
CA LEU A 102 -4.61 8.21 -3.68
C LEU A 102 -6.12 8.51 -3.67
N LEU A 103 -6.51 9.64 -4.25
CA LEU A 103 -7.90 10.06 -4.33
C LEU A 103 -8.74 9.10 -5.19
N ASP A 104 -8.19 8.63 -6.30
CA ASP A 104 -8.86 7.68 -7.19
C ASP A 104 -9.07 6.32 -6.49
N ILE A 105 -8.07 5.82 -5.76
CA ILE A 105 -8.21 4.60 -4.96
C ILE A 105 -9.32 4.77 -3.92
N LEU A 106 -9.32 5.89 -3.19
CA LEU A 106 -10.32 6.16 -2.15
C LEU A 106 -11.75 6.28 -2.70
N LYS A 107 -11.91 6.80 -3.93
CA LYS A 107 -13.22 6.93 -4.60
C LYS A 107 -13.74 5.63 -5.18
N THR A 108 -12.85 4.76 -5.65
CA THR A 108 -13.21 3.57 -6.42
C THR A 108 -13.18 2.27 -5.63
N SER A 109 -12.62 2.28 -4.41
CA SER A 109 -12.49 1.12 -3.54
C SER A 109 -12.94 1.39 -2.11
N TYR A 110 -13.04 0.34 -1.31
CA TYR A 110 -13.21 0.42 0.16
C TYR A 110 -11.91 0.08 0.89
N THR A 111 -10.80 0.13 0.20
CA THR A 111 -9.46 -0.14 0.73
C THR A 111 -9.12 0.81 1.88
N MET A 112 -8.52 0.28 2.93
CA MET A 112 -7.87 1.07 3.96
C MET A 112 -6.46 1.43 3.50
N ILE A 113 -6.07 2.68 3.67
CA ILE A 113 -4.77 3.17 3.21
C ILE A 113 -3.96 3.70 4.38
N PHE A 114 -2.76 3.17 4.54
CA PHE A 114 -1.71 3.73 5.39
C PHE A 114 -0.72 4.46 4.48
N ILE A 115 -0.70 5.79 4.56
CA ILE A 115 0.38 6.58 3.96
C ILE A 115 1.58 6.43 4.89
N PHE A 116 2.61 5.77 4.40
CA PHE A 116 3.78 5.37 5.16
C PHE A 116 5.02 6.02 4.53
N SER A 117 5.41 7.18 5.04
CA SER A 117 6.41 8.03 4.42
C SER A 117 7.42 8.57 5.42
N GLU A 118 8.52 9.12 4.92
CA GLU A 118 9.56 9.74 5.74
C GLU A 118 9.08 11.02 6.43
N GLN A 119 9.71 11.38 7.54
CA GLN A 119 9.34 12.51 8.40
C GLN A 119 9.22 13.84 7.65
N ASP A 120 10.09 14.06 6.66
CA ASP A 120 10.14 15.32 5.91
C ASP A 120 8.85 15.57 5.11
N ASN A 121 8.16 14.52 4.70
CA ASN A 121 6.94 14.59 3.90
C ASN A 121 5.65 14.67 4.74
N ILE A 122 5.72 14.34 6.04
CA ILE A 122 4.51 14.18 6.89
C ILE A 122 3.66 15.44 6.94
N ARG A 123 4.26 16.63 7.02
CA ARG A 123 3.51 17.89 7.07
C ARG A 123 2.74 18.15 5.79
N GLU A 124 3.36 17.92 4.64
CA GLU A 124 2.69 18.04 3.34
C GLU A 124 1.52 17.07 3.22
N ILE A 125 1.75 15.82 3.59
CA ILE A 125 0.72 14.77 3.58
C ILE A 125 -0.45 15.15 4.49
N GLU A 126 -0.17 15.60 5.70
CA GLU A 126 -1.22 16.07 6.63
C GLU A 126 -2.04 17.23 6.07
N ASP A 127 -1.43 18.15 5.33
CA ASP A 127 -2.14 19.26 4.71
C ASP A 127 -3.00 18.77 3.53
N VAL A 128 -2.52 17.80 2.76
CA VAL A 128 -3.30 17.16 1.68
C VAL A 128 -4.52 16.43 2.25
N VAL A 129 -4.36 15.60 3.27
CA VAL A 129 -5.47 14.81 3.82
C VAL A 129 -6.53 15.66 4.56
N LYS A 130 -6.21 16.90 4.89
CA LYS A 130 -7.17 17.88 5.42
C LYS A 130 -8.03 18.56 4.33
N LYS A 131 -7.68 18.43 3.04
CA LYS A 131 -8.48 18.95 1.94
C LYS A 131 -9.88 18.35 1.94
N ASN A 132 -10.89 19.11 1.56
CA ASN A 132 -12.31 18.69 1.59
C ASN A 132 -12.60 17.39 0.87
N GLU A 133 -11.83 17.08 -0.18
CA GLU A 133 -11.97 15.87 -0.97
C GLU A 133 -11.49 14.61 -0.25
N PHE A 134 -10.56 14.73 0.72
CA PHE A 134 -10.04 13.63 1.53
C PHE A 134 -10.78 13.44 2.85
N VAL A 135 -11.30 14.51 3.44
CA VAL A 135 -11.95 14.48 4.78
C VAL A 135 -13.06 13.43 4.88
N LYS A 136 -13.80 13.20 3.79
CA LYS A 136 -14.85 12.16 3.75
C LYS A 136 -14.34 10.73 3.85
N PHE A 137 -13.04 10.52 3.65
CA PHE A 137 -12.38 9.21 3.70
C PHE A 137 -11.51 9.02 4.95
N LYS A 138 -11.54 9.95 5.89
CA LYS A 138 -10.70 9.96 7.11
C LYS A 138 -10.70 8.63 7.88
N ASP A 139 -11.81 7.88 7.84
CA ASP A 139 -11.93 6.60 8.55
C ASP A 139 -11.17 5.45 7.89
N ARG A 140 -10.71 5.67 6.64
CA ARG A 140 -9.95 4.70 5.86
C ARG A 140 -8.53 5.16 5.52
N LEU A 141 -8.13 6.32 6.03
CA LEU A 141 -6.85 6.95 5.72
C LEU A 141 -6.08 7.20 7.01
N CYS A 142 -4.87 6.67 7.10
CA CYS A 142 -3.95 6.88 8.21
C CYS A 142 -2.60 7.33 7.69
N VAL A 143 -2.00 8.33 8.34
CA VAL A 143 -0.65 8.82 8.02
C VAL A 143 0.30 8.34 9.11
N ILE A 144 1.39 7.71 8.72
CA ILE A 144 2.39 7.14 9.64
C ILE A 144 3.79 7.53 9.15
N ASP A 145 4.56 8.12 10.04
CA ASP A 145 5.97 8.43 9.84
C ASP A 145 6.83 7.16 9.96
N LYS A 146 7.55 6.80 8.91
CA LYS A 146 8.47 5.64 8.87
C LYS A 146 9.55 5.71 9.94
N SER A 147 10.01 6.91 10.29
CA SER A 147 11.07 7.13 11.28
C SER A 147 10.62 6.93 12.73
N THR A 148 9.30 6.88 12.97
CA THR A 148 8.76 6.68 14.32
C THR A 148 9.07 5.27 14.81
N PRO A 149 9.69 5.10 16.00
CA PRO A 149 9.89 3.80 16.61
C PRO A 149 8.58 3.02 16.74
N GLY A 150 8.54 1.79 16.24
CA GLY A 150 7.32 0.98 16.23
C GLY A 150 6.31 1.33 15.14
N SER A 151 6.68 2.11 14.13
CA SER A 151 5.81 2.50 13.01
C SER A 151 5.13 1.30 12.33
N ILE A 152 5.83 0.18 12.20
CA ILE A 152 5.27 -1.07 11.67
C ILE A 152 4.17 -1.59 12.60
N ASP A 153 4.35 -1.57 13.92
CA ASP A 153 3.34 -2.00 14.88
C ASP A 153 2.11 -1.10 14.86
N LEU A 154 2.28 0.20 14.58
CA LEU A 154 1.16 1.12 14.40
C LEU A 154 0.28 0.71 13.21
N ILE A 155 0.86 0.25 12.10
CA ILE A 155 0.11 -0.26 10.94
C ILE A 155 -0.67 -1.52 11.33
N PHE A 156 -0.02 -2.52 11.96
CA PHE A 156 -0.70 -3.75 12.37
C PHE A 156 -1.83 -3.50 13.37
N ASN A 157 -1.59 -2.64 14.36
CA ASN A 157 -2.62 -2.25 15.33
C ASN A 157 -3.77 -1.49 14.66
N GLY A 158 -3.46 -0.59 13.74
CA GLY A 158 -4.46 0.14 12.96
C GLY A 158 -5.35 -0.78 12.12
N ILE A 159 -4.78 -1.81 11.49
CA ILE A 159 -5.54 -2.83 10.76
C ILE A 159 -6.50 -3.56 11.71
N GLN A 160 -6.00 -4.04 12.85
CA GLN A 160 -6.82 -4.76 13.83
C GLN A 160 -7.96 -3.90 14.41
N GLU A 161 -7.66 -2.64 14.76
CA GLU A 161 -8.67 -1.71 15.28
C GLU A 161 -9.78 -1.45 14.26
N LYS A 162 -9.41 -1.22 13.00
CA LYS A 162 -10.38 -0.95 11.93
C LYS A 162 -11.21 -2.18 11.57
N GLU A 163 -10.61 -3.37 11.57
CA GLU A 163 -11.35 -4.62 11.40
C GLU A 163 -12.43 -4.81 12.49
N GLN A 164 -12.15 -4.40 13.71
CA GLN A 164 -13.08 -4.53 14.83
C GLN A 164 -14.19 -3.46 14.81
N ASN A 165 -13.85 -2.23 14.51
CA ASN A 165 -14.69 -1.06 14.77
C ASN A 165 -15.32 -0.44 13.52
N ASN A 166 -14.81 -0.70 12.31
CA ASN A 166 -15.28 -0.07 11.08
C ASN A 166 -16.16 -1.02 10.25
N PHE A 167 -17.47 -0.78 10.25
CA PHE A 167 -18.43 -1.57 9.47
C PHE A 167 -18.13 -1.54 7.96
N THR A 168 -17.78 -0.38 7.41
CA THR A 168 -17.48 -0.23 5.98
C THR A 168 -16.27 -1.07 5.59
N PHE A 169 -15.22 -1.05 6.39
CA PHE A 169 -14.03 -1.88 6.18
C PHE A 169 -14.37 -3.37 6.25
N ARG A 170 -15.15 -3.81 7.26
CA ARG A 170 -15.52 -5.22 7.44
C ARG A 170 -16.41 -5.79 6.36
N TYR A 171 -17.31 -5.00 5.81
CA TYR A 171 -18.38 -5.48 4.92
C TYR A 171 -18.31 -4.91 3.50
N GLY A 172 -17.70 -3.76 3.30
CA GLY A 172 -17.58 -3.14 1.99
C GLY A 172 -16.84 -4.05 0.98
N HIS A 173 -15.74 -4.66 1.40
CA HIS A 173 -15.02 -5.64 0.59
C HIS A 173 -15.85 -6.86 0.23
N LYS A 174 -16.62 -7.40 1.18
CA LYS A 174 -17.49 -8.56 0.93
C LYS A 174 -18.55 -8.25 -0.10
N ILE A 175 -19.09 -7.03 -0.10
CA ILE A 175 -20.10 -6.59 -1.08
C ILE A 175 -19.47 -6.53 -2.47
N ILE A 176 -18.32 -5.87 -2.62
CA ILE A 176 -17.63 -5.75 -3.91
C ILE A 176 -17.20 -7.11 -4.43
N TYR A 177 -16.56 -7.93 -3.59
CA TYR A 177 -16.12 -9.27 -3.95
C TYR A 177 -17.27 -10.14 -4.46
N ASN A 178 -18.40 -10.16 -3.73
CA ASN A 178 -19.57 -10.93 -4.12
C ASN A 178 -20.24 -10.38 -5.39
N SER A 179 -20.24 -9.06 -5.62
CA SER A 179 -20.76 -8.46 -6.85
C SER A 179 -19.93 -8.85 -8.07
N ASN A 180 -18.61 -8.95 -7.90
CA ASN A 180 -17.68 -9.32 -8.98
C ASN A 180 -17.67 -10.82 -9.29
N GLN A 181 -18.10 -11.68 -8.35
CA GLN A 181 -18.28 -13.13 -8.58
C GLN A 181 -19.60 -13.47 -9.29
N ALA A 182 -20.53 -12.51 -9.38
CA ALA A 182 -21.87 -12.70 -9.95
C ALA A 182 -21.96 -12.31 -11.43
N ILE A 183 -20.84 -11.91 -12.06
CA ILE A 183 -20.72 -11.64 -13.50
C ILE A 183 -19.93 -12.77 -14.15
#